data_a8cfd8d93ece9334d0fd808f13ef87f1
#
_entry.id   a8cfd8d93ece9334d0fd808f13ef87f1
#
_cell.length_a   1.000
_cell.length_b   1.000
_cell.length_c   1.000
_cell.angle_alpha   90.00
_cell.angle_beta   90.00
_cell.angle_gamma   90.00
#
_symmetry.space_group_name_H-M   'P 1'
#
loop_
_entity.id
_entity.type
_entity.pdbx_description
1 polymer ?
#
loop_
_entity_poly.entity_id
_entity_poly.type
_entity_poly.pdbx_seq_one_letter_code
_entity_poly.pdbx_strand_id
1 'polypeptide(L)' 'MTLDLEKLLESKDIIQKLANGINPLDQSPIEEENFLNDPQIIRPLFFIIDYISNEVNKKVKIKNEKN' A
#
# COMPACT_ATOMS: atom_id res chain seq x y z
N MET A 1 -20.25 7.67 2.84
CA MET A 1 -19.49 6.96 1.85
C MET A 1 -18.97 5.64 2.39
N THR A 2 -19.10 4.60 1.63
CA THR A 2 -18.71 3.28 2.09
C THR A 2 -17.31 2.95 1.64
N LEU A 3 -16.52 2.38 2.53
CA LEU A 3 -15.18 2.00 2.20
C LEU A 3 -15.21 0.65 1.50
N ASP A 4 -14.64 0.60 0.31
CA ASP A 4 -14.57 -0.63 -0.46
C ASP A 4 -13.28 -1.35 -0.11
N LEU A 5 -13.39 -2.44 0.63
CA LEU A 5 -12.23 -3.16 1.12
C LEU A 5 -11.40 -3.75 0.00
N GLU A 6 -12.06 -4.25 -1.04
CA GLU A 6 -11.35 -4.81 -2.17
C GLU A 6 -10.48 -3.76 -2.87
N LYS A 7 -11.07 -2.60 -3.13
CA LYS A 7 -10.32 -1.54 -3.77
C LYS A 7 -9.19 -1.04 -2.89
N LEU A 8 -9.42 -1.03 -1.59
CA LEU A 8 -8.40 -0.60 -0.65
C LEU A 8 -7.22 -1.55 -0.70
N LEU A 9 -7.48 -2.84 -0.73
CA LEU A 9 -6.41 -3.84 -0.77
C LEU A 9 -5.67 -3.80 -2.11
N GLU A 10 -6.39 -3.59 -3.21
CA GLU A 10 -5.75 -3.47 -4.50
C GLU A 10 -4.84 -2.25 -4.56
N SER A 11 -5.32 -1.15 -4.03
CA SER A 11 -4.53 0.08 -4.02
C SER A 11 -3.30 -0.08 -3.16
N LYS A 12 -3.44 -0.73 -2.03
CA LYS A 12 -2.32 -0.99 -1.15
C LYS A 12 -1.26 -1.82 -1.85
N ASP A 13 -1.68 -2.84 -2.60
CA ASP A 13 -0.75 -3.71 -3.29
C ASP A 13 0.06 -2.93 -4.33
N ILE A 14 -0.61 -2.08 -5.09
CA ILE A 14 0.07 -1.28 -6.11
C ILE A 14 1.05 -0.31 -5.47
N ILE A 15 0.62 0.39 -4.43
CA ILE A 15 1.47 1.36 -3.77
C ILE A 15 2.65 0.67 -3.12
N GLN A 16 2.41 -0.52 -2.55
CA GLN A 16 3.47 -1.25 -1.89
C GLN A 16 4.55 -1.67 -2.88
N LYS A 17 4.16 -2.08 -4.08
CA LYS A 17 5.14 -2.42 -5.10
C LYS A 17 5.98 -1.21 -5.47
N LEU A 18 5.35 -0.07 -5.65
CA LEU A 18 6.07 1.15 -5.95
C LEU A 18 7.06 1.49 -4.84
N ALA A 19 6.64 1.35 -3.59
CA ALA A 19 7.50 1.67 -2.46
C ALA A 19 8.68 0.72 -2.36
N ASN A 20 8.52 -0.49 -2.88
CA ASN A 20 9.58 -1.48 -2.87
C ASN A 20 10.43 -1.45 -4.13
N GLY A 21 10.20 -0.47 -5.00
CA GLY A 21 11.02 -0.32 -6.20
C GLY A 21 10.62 -1.28 -7.30
N ILE A 22 9.36 -1.67 -7.35
CA ILE A 22 8.87 -2.58 -8.36
C ILE A 22 7.77 -1.92 -9.17
N ASN A 23 7.87 -2.04 -10.48
CA ASN A 23 6.84 -1.51 -11.37
C ASN A 23 5.61 -2.43 -11.30
N PRO A 24 4.47 -1.90 -10.84
CA PRO A 24 3.30 -2.77 -10.67
C PRO A 24 2.67 -3.23 -11.96
N LEU A 25 3.07 -2.65 -13.08
CA LEU A 25 2.48 -3.01 -14.37
C LEU A 25 3.13 -4.27 -14.96
N ASP A 26 4.44 -4.42 -14.78
CA ASP A 26 5.13 -5.57 -15.36
C ASP A 26 6.05 -6.27 -14.37
N GLN A 27 6.04 -5.85 -13.11
CA GLN A 27 6.81 -6.48 -12.03
C GLN A 27 8.32 -6.34 -12.20
N SER A 28 8.77 -5.42 -13.05
CA SER A 28 10.20 -5.20 -13.23
C SER A 28 10.71 -4.22 -12.18
N PRO A 29 12.00 -4.24 -11.90
CA PRO A 29 12.55 -3.29 -10.94
C PRO A 29 12.55 -1.88 -11.53
N ILE A 30 12.32 -0.90 -10.66
CA ILE A 30 12.38 0.50 -11.04
C ILE A 30 13.83 0.93 -10.92
N GLU A 31 14.32 1.64 -11.91
CA GLU A 31 15.71 2.06 -11.93
C GLU A 31 16.02 2.98 -10.76
N GLU A 32 17.24 2.89 -10.27
CA GLU A 32 17.64 3.67 -9.11
C GLU A 32 17.52 5.16 -9.32
N GLU A 33 17.72 5.59 -10.54
CA GLU A 33 17.67 7.02 -10.84
C GLU A 33 16.26 7.53 -11.02
N ASN A 34 15.28 6.65 -11.03
CA ASN A 34 13.91 7.05 -11.18
C ASN A 34 13.45 7.82 -9.93
N PHE A 35 12.68 8.89 -10.13
CA PHE A 35 12.25 9.70 -9.00
C PHE A 35 11.41 8.89 -8.00
N LEU A 36 10.81 7.80 -8.44
CA LEU A 36 10.04 6.95 -7.53
C LEU A 36 10.92 6.28 -6.48
N ASN A 37 12.23 6.23 -6.70
CA ASN A 37 13.15 5.69 -5.71
C ASN A 37 13.70 6.75 -4.77
N ASP A 38 13.31 7.99 -4.94
CA ASP A 38 13.76 9.06 -4.06
C ASP A 38 13.12 8.87 -2.69
N PRO A 39 13.92 8.98 -1.60
CA PRO A 39 13.35 8.83 -0.25
C PRO A 39 12.19 9.77 0.04
N GLN A 40 12.19 10.95 -0.58
CA GLN A 40 11.10 11.89 -0.37
C GLN A 40 9.80 11.38 -0.96
N ILE A 41 9.86 10.44 -1.90
CA ILE A 41 8.69 9.83 -2.47
C ILE A 41 8.37 8.53 -1.72
N ILE A 42 9.40 7.76 -1.40
CA ILE A 42 9.19 6.44 -0.79
C ILE A 42 8.60 6.56 0.62
N ARG A 43 9.04 7.52 1.40
CA ARG A 43 8.54 7.67 2.76
C ARG A 43 7.04 7.90 2.85
N PRO A 44 6.48 8.83 2.06
CA PRO A 44 5.02 9.00 2.08
C PRO A 44 4.29 7.74 1.61
N LEU A 45 4.88 6.99 0.68
CA LEU A 45 4.25 5.76 0.22
C LEU A 45 4.13 4.76 1.37
N PHE A 46 5.19 4.60 2.15
CA PHE A 46 5.13 3.69 3.29
C PHE A 46 4.17 4.20 4.36
N PHE A 47 4.10 5.50 4.55
CA PHE A 47 3.15 6.06 5.49
C PHE A 47 1.72 5.71 5.09
N ILE A 48 1.42 5.83 3.81
CA ILE A 48 0.08 5.51 3.31
C ILE A 48 -0.18 4.02 3.45
N ILE A 49 0.81 3.19 3.17
CA ILE A 49 0.66 1.74 3.31
C ILE A 49 0.35 1.39 4.76
N ASP A 50 1.05 2.00 5.71
CA ASP A 50 0.77 1.76 7.12
C ASP A 50 -0.64 2.17 7.48
N TYR A 51 -1.08 3.31 6.98
CA TYR A 51 -2.41 3.78 7.27
C TYR A 51 -3.46 2.80 6.74
N ILE A 52 -3.28 2.36 5.50
CA ILE A 52 -4.22 1.42 4.88
C ILE A 52 -4.20 0.10 5.64
N SER A 53 -3.02 -0.37 6.01
CA SER A 53 -2.91 -1.63 6.74
C SER A 53 -3.64 -1.56 8.08
N ASN A 54 -3.52 -0.44 8.76
CA ASN A 54 -4.22 -0.27 10.03
C ASN A 54 -5.73 -0.26 9.84
N GLU A 55 -6.20 0.38 8.77
CA GLU A 55 -7.63 0.42 8.51
C GLU A 55 -8.17 -0.96 8.17
N VAL A 56 -7.43 -1.72 7.38
CA VAL A 56 -7.83 -3.07 7.04
C VAL A 56 -7.86 -3.94 8.29
N ASN A 57 -6.84 -3.82 9.14
CA ASN A 57 -6.80 -4.61 10.37
C ASN A 57 -7.94 -4.28 11.30
N LYS A 58 -8.33 -3.02 11.37
CA LYS A 58 -9.46 -2.65 12.19
C LYS A 58 -10.72 -3.32 11.73
N LYS A 59 -10.94 -3.38 10.42
CA LYS A 59 -12.14 -4.02 9.90
C LYS A 59 -12.14 -5.51 10.16
N VAL A 60 -10.99 -6.15 10.00
CA VAL A 60 -10.88 -7.57 10.28
C VAL A 60 -11.09 -7.84 11.77
N LYS A 61 -10.49 -6.99 12.61
CA LYS A 61 -10.63 -7.15 14.02
C LYS A 61 -12.05 -7.04 14.49
N ILE A 62 -12.80 -6.10 13.95
CA ILE A 62 -14.18 -5.93 14.30
C ILE A 62 -14.96 -7.21 14.03
N LYS A 63 -14.66 -7.87 12.91
CA LYS A 63 -15.32 -9.08 12.59
C LYS A 63 -14.99 -10.21 13.51
N ASN A 64 -13.75 -10.29 13.98
CA ASN A 64 -13.32 -11.40 14.80
C ASN A 64 -13.37 -11.15 16.26
N GLU A 65 -13.78 -9.97 16.64
CA GLU A 65 -13.67 -9.59 17.97
C GLU A 65 -14.61 -10.20 18.86
N LYS A 66 -15.52 -10.80 18.50
CA LYS A 66 -16.34 -11.33 19.25
C LYS A 66 -15.93 -12.40 19.86
N ASN A 67 -15.31 -12.74 20.08
CA ASN A 67 -14.95 -13.78 20.74
C ASN A 67 -15.23 -13.97 21.75
#